data_62a2e1df4efcb38802910bf9cdacfabb
#
_entry.id   62a2e1df4efcb38802910bf9cdacfabb
#
_cell.length_a   1.000
_cell.length_b   1.000
_cell.length_c   1.000
_cell.angle_alpha   90.00
_cell.angle_beta   90.00
_cell.angle_gamma   90.00
#
_symmetry.space_group_name_H-M   'P 1'
#
loop_
_entity.id
_entity.type
_entity.pdbx_description
1 polymer ?
#
loop_
_entity_poly.entity_id
_entity_poly.type
_entity_poly.pdbx_seq_one_letter_code
_entity_poly.pdbx_strand_id
1 'polypeptide(L)'
;DGFALIEIESAIPLREIGWKKPILLLEGFFYPHELPILARYSIAFAVHCDEQIDMLEKARLEMPVDVHLKMNTGMNRLGFLPSEYGKALERLKKIPYVRDISYMTHFANSEAEDHPALSVAEQLRRFDSATQGLKGDRNLSNSGAILLHPGIRTDWVRPGIMLYGGTPGGKTAEQYGLKPAMTLKSEIIQTQHIGEGEAIGYGSIFTAKNPMTIGVVACGYADGYPRMAPEGTPVIVNGIKTRLVGRVSMDMITVDLTPVPDAHVGSEVTLWGNGLPIDEVAEAAGTVGYELMCALSLRPRIVECW
;
A
#
# COMPACT_ATOMS: atom_id res chain seq x y z
N ASP A 1 -16.69 6.50 -8.32
CA ASP A 1 -15.59 6.59 -7.36
C ASP A 1 -16.09 6.18 -5.99
N GLY A 2 -15.32 5.41 -5.25
CA GLY A 2 -15.66 4.87 -3.96
C GLY A 2 -14.42 4.56 -3.13
N PHE A 3 -14.61 3.93 -1.98
CA PHE A 3 -13.53 3.43 -1.14
C PHE A 3 -13.44 1.91 -1.22
N ALA A 4 -12.23 1.38 -1.22
CA ALA A 4 -11.96 -0.04 -1.05
C ALA A 4 -11.13 -0.20 0.24
N LEU A 5 -11.68 -0.92 1.20
CA LEU A 5 -11.18 -1.05 2.57
C LEU A 5 -11.03 -2.53 2.94
N ILE A 6 -10.43 -2.80 4.08
CA ILE A 6 -10.32 -4.17 4.62
C ILE A 6 -11.32 -4.38 5.75
N GLU A 7 -11.46 -3.39 6.66
CA GLU A 7 -12.16 -3.52 7.93
C GLU A 7 -13.52 -2.81 7.90
N ILE A 8 -14.51 -3.46 8.49
CA ILE A 8 -15.85 -2.92 8.63
C ILE A 8 -15.87 -1.69 9.55
N GLU A 9 -15.02 -1.66 10.56
CA GLU A 9 -14.85 -0.57 11.51
C GLU A 9 -14.37 0.72 10.84
N SER A 10 -13.65 0.61 9.73
CA SER A 10 -13.24 1.76 8.91
C SER A 10 -14.34 2.21 7.94
N ALA A 11 -15.22 1.29 7.52
CA ALA A 11 -16.30 1.57 6.57
C ALA A 11 -17.50 2.28 7.21
N ILE A 12 -17.86 1.91 8.44
CA ILE A 12 -19.02 2.47 9.16
C ILE A 12 -18.87 3.99 9.38
N PRO A 13 -17.76 4.51 9.92
CA PRO A 13 -17.59 5.95 10.11
C PRO A 13 -17.73 6.76 8.83
N LEU A 14 -17.28 6.25 7.68
CA LEU A 14 -17.48 6.90 6.39
C LEU A 14 -18.96 7.05 6.06
N ARG A 15 -19.80 6.06 6.35
CA ARG A 15 -21.25 6.16 6.18
C ARG A 15 -21.88 7.14 7.15
N GLU A 16 -21.42 7.16 8.39
CA GLU A 16 -21.93 8.03 9.43
C GLU A 16 -21.66 9.52 9.16
N ILE A 17 -20.49 9.85 8.60
CA ILE A 17 -20.19 11.23 8.15
C ILE A 17 -20.89 11.58 6.82
N GLY A 18 -21.72 10.69 6.27
CA GLY A 18 -22.59 10.98 5.12
C GLY A 18 -22.04 10.57 3.74
N TRP A 19 -20.96 9.78 3.67
CA TRP A 19 -20.49 9.26 2.39
C TRP A 19 -21.50 8.34 1.72
N LYS A 20 -21.96 8.68 0.49
CA LYS A 20 -23.04 7.96 -0.22
C LYS A 20 -22.54 7.07 -1.35
N LYS A 21 -21.30 7.27 -1.81
CA LYS A 21 -20.74 6.50 -2.92
C LYS A 21 -20.32 5.09 -2.46
N PRO A 22 -20.00 4.16 -3.37
CA PRO A 22 -19.65 2.79 -3.03
C PRO A 22 -18.54 2.66 -1.98
N ILE A 23 -18.69 1.65 -1.12
CA ILE A 23 -17.63 1.16 -0.23
C ILE A 23 -17.57 -0.35 -0.44
N LEU A 24 -16.36 -0.88 -0.65
CA LEU A 24 -16.09 -2.30 -0.88
C LEU A 24 -15.11 -2.83 0.16
N LEU A 25 -15.45 -3.90 0.85
CA LEU A 25 -14.50 -4.68 1.66
C LEU A 25 -13.78 -5.70 0.77
N LEU A 26 -12.45 -5.56 0.62
CA LEU A 26 -11.63 -6.32 -0.32
C LEU A 26 -11.39 -7.78 0.10
N GLU A 27 -11.54 -8.09 1.38
CA GLU A 27 -11.43 -9.44 1.96
C GLU A 27 -12.81 -10.01 2.33
N GLY A 28 -13.85 -9.17 2.21
CA GLY A 28 -15.19 -9.56 2.54
C GLY A 28 -15.51 -9.45 4.03
N PHE A 29 -16.18 -10.45 4.55
CA PHE A 29 -16.57 -10.57 5.95
C PHE A 29 -16.08 -11.91 6.51
N PHE A 30 -15.92 -11.96 7.83
CA PHE A 30 -15.36 -13.13 8.51
C PHE A 30 -16.39 -13.86 9.35
N TYR A 31 -17.44 -13.16 9.80
CA TYR A 31 -18.44 -13.71 10.71
C TYR A 31 -19.87 -13.45 10.23
N PRO A 32 -20.81 -14.39 10.48
CA PRO A 32 -22.20 -14.23 10.07
C PRO A 32 -22.89 -12.98 10.64
N HIS A 33 -22.48 -12.51 11.82
CA HIS A 33 -23.08 -11.34 12.48
C HIS A 33 -22.70 -10.01 11.81
N GLU A 34 -21.71 -9.99 10.94
CA GLU A 34 -21.33 -8.81 10.16
C GLU A 34 -22.28 -8.55 8.99
N LEU A 35 -22.90 -9.60 8.45
CA LEU A 35 -23.78 -9.51 7.28
C LEU A 35 -24.95 -8.52 7.44
N PRO A 36 -25.71 -8.52 8.56
CA PRO A 36 -26.76 -7.52 8.77
C PRO A 36 -26.21 -6.08 8.83
N ILE A 37 -24.99 -5.90 9.34
CA ILE A 37 -24.35 -4.59 9.41
C ILE A 37 -23.97 -4.13 8.02
N LEU A 38 -23.33 -4.99 7.22
CA LEU A 38 -22.94 -4.69 5.83
C LEU A 38 -24.17 -4.32 4.99
N ALA A 39 -25.25 -5.08 5.13
CA ALA A 39 -26.51 -4.79 4.46
C ALA A 39 -27.10 -3.42 4.89
N ARG A 40 -27.17 -3.14 6.20
CA ARG A 40 -27.70 -1.89 6.76
C ARG A 40 -26.92 -0.66 6.26
N TYR A 41 -25.61 -0.76 6.20
CA TYR A 41 -24.74 0.35 5.77
C TYR A 41 -24.49 0.35 4.24
N SER A 42 -25.12 -0.56 3.49
CA SER A 42 -24.90 -0.70 2.03
C SER A 42 -23.42 -0.78 1.66
N ILE A 43 -22.69 -1.64 2.36
CA ILE A 43 -21.28 -1.91 2.12
C ILE A 43 -21.16 -3.16 1.25
N ALA A 44 -20.60 -3.04 0.07
CA ALA A 44 -20.29 -4.16 -0.81
C ALA A 44 -19.07 -4.94 -0.27
N PHE A 45 -18.98 -6.21 -0.62
CA PHE A 45 -17.90 -7.06 -0.13
C PHE A 45 -17.45 -8.10 -1.15
N ALA A 46 -16.17 -8.46 -1.08
CA ALA A 46 -15.65 -9.58 -1.85
C ALA A 46 -16.10 -10.91 -1.25
N VAL A 47 -16.38 -11.88 -2.13
CA VAL A 47 -16.62 -13.29 -1.78
C VAL A 47 -15.55 -14.13 -2.48
N HIS A 48 -14.80 -14.92 -1.73
CA HIS A 48 -13.61 -15.58 -2.22
C HIS A 48 -13.45 -17.05 -1.77
N CYS A 49 -14.38 -17.58 -0.95
CA CYS A 49 -14.39 -18.96 -0.48
C CYS A 49 -15.83 -19.47 -0.27
N ASP A 50 -15.97 -20.78 -0.22
CA ASP A 50 -17.28 -21.44 -0.04
C ASP A 50 -17.90 -21.12 1.33
N GLU A 51 -17.10 -20.95 2.37
CA GLU A 51 -17.57 -20.63 3.72
C GLU A 51 -18.32 -19.29 3.77
N GLN A 52 -17.88 -18.30 3.00
CA GLN A 52 -18.60 -17.02 2.88
C GLN A 52 -19.93 -17.21 2.15
N ILE A 53 -19.98 -18.06 1.12
CA ILE A 53 -21.25 -18.38 0.44
C ILE A 53 -22.18 -19.15 1.38
N ASP A 54 -21.68 -20.11 2.16
CA ASP A 54 -22.45 -20.85 3.16
C ASP A 54 -23.07 -19.93 4.21
N MET A 55 -22.32 -18.91 4.66
CA MET A 55 -22.84 -17.90 5.58
C MET A 55 -23.94 -17.05 4.94
N LEU A 56 -23.74 -16.63 3.69
CA LEU A 56 -24.76 -15.92 2.92
C LEU A 56 -26.01 -16.77 2.73
N GLU A 57 -25.92 -18.03 2.32
CA GLU A 57 -27.07 -18.91 2.13
C GLU A 57 -27.91 -19.12 3.41
N LYS A 58 -27.25 -19.10 4.57
CA LYS A 58 -27.90 -19.25 5.90
C LYS A 58 -28.44 -17.94 6.46
N ALA A 59 -27.90 -16.81 6.04
CA ALA A 59 -28.35 -15.52 6.53
C ALA A 59 -29.81 -15.22 6.14
N ARG A 60 -30.42 -14.27 6.85
CA ARG A 60 -31.75 -13.73 6.54
C ARG A 60 -31.62 -12.21 6.58
N LEU A 61 -31.25 -11.62 5.43
CA LEU A 61 -31.08 -10.19 5.33
C LEU A 61 -32.35 -9.51 4.82
N GLU A 62 -32.70 -8.41 5.46
CA GLU A 62 -33.86 -7.58 5.05
C GLU A 62 -33.51 -6.62 3.93
N MET A 63 -32.21 -6.29 3.80
CA MET A 63 -31.68 -5.35 2.82
C MET A 63 -30.77 -6.06 1.83
N PRO A 64 -30.80 -5.66 0.55
CA PRO A 64 -29.94 -6.27 -0.46
C PRO A 64 -28.46 -5.91 -0.27
N VAL A 65 -27.60 -6.80 -0.76
CA VAL A 65 -26.14 -6.62 -0.75
C VAL A 65 -25.57 -6.78 -2.16
N ASP A 66 -24.47 -6.06 -2.42
CA ASP A 66 -23.68 -6.18 -3.63
C ASP A 66 -22.40 -6.99 -3.35
N VAL A 67 -22.09 -7.91 -4.25
CA VAL A 67 -20.99 -8.85 -4.08
C VAL A 67 -19.96 -8.69 -5.20
N HIS A 68 -18.68 -8.70 -4.84
CA HIS A 68 -17.58 -8.86 -5.77
C HIS A 68 -17.06 -10.31 -5.68
N LEU A 69 -17.48 -11.17 -6.62
CA LEU A 69 -17.01 -12.56 -6.65
C LEU A 69 -15.56 -12.59 -7.14
N LYS A 70 -14.64 -13.05 -6.28
CA LYS A 70 -13.20 -12.98 -6.51
C LYS A 70 -12.67 -14.28 -7.10
N MET A 71 -11.94 -14.14 -8.21
CA MET A 71 -11.24 -15.23 -8.90
C MET A 71 -9.75 -15.20 -8.58
N ASN A 72 -9.19 -16.34 -8.27
CA ASN A 72 -7.75 -16.55 -8.22
C ASN A 72 -7.24 -16.87 -9.63
N THR A 73 -6.69 -15.87 -10.29
CA THR A 73 -6.12 -16.03 -11.64
C THR A 73 -4.64 -16.43 -11.63
N GLY A 74 -4.05 -16.63 -10.44
CA GLY A 74 -2.69 -17.10 -10.28
C GLY A 74 -1.89 -16.46 -9.14
N MET A 75 -2.44 -15.45 -8.45
CA MET A 75 -1.78 -14.85 -7.29
C MET A 75 -1.73 -15.80 -6.09
N ASN A 76 -2.65 -16.78 -6.02
CA ASN A 76 -2.72 -17.80 -4.99
C ASN A 76 -2.82 -17.27 -3.55
N ARG A 77 -3.59 -16.18 -3.40
CA ARG A 77 -3.86 -15.55 -2.08
C ARG A 77 -5.30 -15.72 -1.66
N LEU A 78 -6.27 -15.21 -2.44
CA LEU A 78 -7.71 -15.30 -2.19
C LEU A 78 -8.44 -15.45 -3.54
N GLY A 79 -9.58 -16.15 -3.52
CA GLY A 79 -10.48 -16.29 -4.67
C GLY A 79 -10.66 -17.74 -5.12
N PHE A 80 -11.77 -18.00 -5.78
CA PHE A 80 -12.08 -19.28 -6.38
C PHE A 80 -11.18 -19.56 -7.58
N LEU A 81 -10.76 -20.79 -7.77
CA LEU A 81 -10.08 -21.20 -8.99
C LEU A 81 -11.00 -21.01 -10.20
N PRO A 82 -10.47 -20.76 -11.42
CA PRO A 82 -11.30 -20.62 -12.62
C PRO A 82 -12.27 -21.81 -12.86
N SER A 83 -11.86 -23.03 -12.48
CA SER A 83 -12.68 -24.25 -12.57
C SER A 83 -13.85 -24.29 -11.58
N GLU A 84 -13.78 -23.58 -10.46
CA GLU A 84 -14.76 -23.56 -9.40
C GLU A 84 -15.67 -22.32 -9.46
N TYR A 85 -15.22 -21.31 -10.19
CA TYR A 85 -15.83 -19.97 -10.24
C TYR A 85 -17.30 -20.02 -10.70
N GLY A 86 -17.59 -20.81 -11.72
CA GLY A 86 -18.97 -20.97 -12.21
C GLY A 86 -19.92 -21.55 -11.17
N LYS A 87 -19.47 -22.52 -10.37
CA LYS A 87 -20.26 -23.10 -9.28
C LYS A 87 -20.55 -22.09 -8.19
N ALA A 88 -19.53 -21.32 -7.78
CA ALA A 88 -19.68 -20.26 -6.79
C ALA A 88 -20.67 -19.18 -7.26
N LEU A 89 -20.56 -18.76 -8.53
CA LEU A 89 -21.47 -17.79 -9.14
C LEU A 89 -22.93 -18.29 -9.14
N GLU A 90 -23.16 -19.54 -9.52
CA GLU A 90 -24.52 -20.11 -9.52
C GLU A 90 -25.13 -20.24 -8.11
N ARG A 91 -24.31 -20.45 -7.09
CA ARG A 91 -24.76 -20.41 -5.69
C ARG A 91 -25.19 -18.99 -5.30
N LEU A 92 -24.35 -17.98 -5.57
CA LEU A 92 -24.65 -16.58 -5.24
C LEU A 92 -25.91 -16.07 -5.93
N LYS A 93 -26.11 -16.40 -7.21
CA LYS A 93 -27.31 -16.01 -7.97
C LYS A 93 -28.62 -16.55 -7.39
N LYS A 94 -28.58 -17.62 -6.60
CA LYS A 94 -29.77 -18.20 -5.94
C LYS A 94 -30.14 -17.52 -4.63
N ILE A 95 -29.27 -16.67 -4.10
CA ILE A 95 -29.47 -15.96 -2.84
C ILE A 95 -30.34 -14.72 -3.11
N PRO A 96 -31.58 -14.64 -2.61
CA PRO A 96 -32.58 -13.65 -3.06
C PRO A 96 -32.22 -12.19 -2.70
N TYR A 97 -31.33 -11.95 -1.74
CA TYR A 97 -30.91 -10.63 -1.33
C TYR A 97 -29.52 -10.24 -1.89
N VAL A 98 -28.86 -11.08 -2.66
CA VAL A 98 -27.73 -10.68 -3.49
C VAL A 98 -28.26 -9.97 -4.72
N ARG A 99 -28.03 -8.65 -4.79
CA ARG A 99 -28.58 -7.78 -5.83
C ARG A 99 -27.72 -7.78 -7.07
N ASP A 100 -26.44 -7.39 -6.92
CA ASP A 100 -25.50 -7.28 -8.00
C ASP A 100 -24.24 -8.11 -7.73
N ILE A 101 -23.70 -8.73 -8.78
CA ILE A 101 -22.47 -9.51 -8.72
C ILE A 101 -21.48 -8.93 -9.72
N SER A 102 -20.42 -8.31 -9.20
CA SER A 102 -19.25 -7.90 -9.97
C SER A 102 -18.20 -9.01 -9.97
N TYR A 103 -17.39 -9.07 -11.02
CA TYR A 103 -16.35 -10.07 -11.19
C TYR A 103 -14.97 -9.46 -10.89
N MET A 104 -14.25 -10.04 -9.93
CA MET A 104 -13.04 -9.46 -9.40
C MET A 104 -11.84 -10.43 -9.52
N THR A 105 -10.66 -9.89 -9.80
CA THR A 105 -9.39 -10.55 -9.56
C THR A 105 -8.36 -9.57 -9.01
N HIS A 106 -7.17 -10.04 -8.72
CA HIS A 106 -6.01 -9.21 -8.38
C HIS A 106 -4.79 -9.74 -9.09
N PHE A 107 -4.20 -8.91 -9.94
CA PHE A 107 -3.02 -9.32 -10.70
C PHE A 107 -1.79 -9.41 -9.80
N ALA A 108 -1.12 -10.55 -9.86
CA ALA A 108 0.27 -10.67 -9.47
C ALA A 108 1.15 -10.15 -10.62
N ASN A 109 2.31 -9.62 -10.31
CA ASN A 109 3.31 -9.19 -11.28
C ASN A 109 2.83 -8.09 -12.26
N SER A 110 1.89 -7.24 -11.83
CA SER A 110 1.39 -6.13 -12.65
C SER A 110 2.38 -4.98 -12.81
N GLU A 111 3.44 -5.00 -12.04
CA GLU A 111 4.62 -4.12 -12.11
C GLU A 111 5.58 -4.50 -13.24
N ALA A 112 5.44 -5.69 -13.80
CA ALA A 112 6.23 -6.18 -14.91
C ALA A 112 5.37 -6.26 -16.18
N GLU A 113 5.93 -5.86 -17.33
CA GLU A 113 5.22 -5.91 -18.61
C GLU A 113 4.95 -7.35 -19.05
N ASP A 114 5.94 -8.22 -18.90
CA ASP A 114 5.82 -9.66 -19.17
C ASP A 114 6.65 -10.48 -18.17
N HIS A 115 5.98 -11.02 -17.15
CA HIS A 115 6.65 -11.83 -16.13
C HIS A 115 6.70 -13.30 -16.58
N PRO A 116 7.89 -13.94 -16.62
CA PRO A 116 8.06 -15.26 -17.24
C PRO A 116 7.27 -16.39 -16.58
N ALA A 117 7.03 -16.29 -15.27
CA ALA A 117 6.27 -17.32 -14.55
C ALA A 117 4.76 -17.13 -14.66
N LEU A 118 4.29 -15.89 -14.69
CA LEU A 118 2.86 -15.57 -14.72
C LEU A 118 2.66 -14.12 -15.21
N SER A 119 2.41 -13.94 -16.50
CA SER A 119 2.12 -12.62 -17.06
C SER A 119 0.72 -12.14 -16.71
N VAL A 120 0.49 -10.83 -16.81
CA VAL A 120 -0.85 -10.22 -16.68
C VAL A 120 -1.77 -10.73 -17.79
N ALA A 121 -1.24 -10.91 -19.00
CA ALA A 121 -1.99 -11.44 -20.13
C ALA A 121 -2.54 -12.85 -19.86
N GLU A 122 -1.76 -13.73 -19.25
CA GLU A 122 -2.23 -15.08 -18.89
C GLU A 122 -3.28 -15.02 -17.77
N GLN A 123 -3.11 -14.16 -16.77
CA GLN A 123 -4.11 -13.98 -15.71
C GLN A 123 -5.43 -13.44 -16.29
N LEU A 124 -5.35 -12.49 -17.22
CA LEU A 124 -6.51 -11.93 -17.91
C LEU A 124 -7.20 -13.00 -18.77
N ARG A 125 -6.44 -13.83 -19.51
CA ARG A 125 -6.97 -14.95 -20.29
C ARG A 125 -7.76 -15.94 -19.41
N ARG A 126 -7.25 -16.29 -18.24
CA ARG A 126 -7.95 -17.16 -17.26
C ARG A 126 -9.25 -16.53 -16.80
N PHE A 127 -9.20 -15.23 -16.47
CA PHE A 127 -10.38 -14.48 -16.05
C PHE A 127 -11.43 -14.41 -17.16
N ASP A 128 -11.05 -14.00 -18.37
CA ASP A 128 -11.94 -13.85 -19.51
C ASP A 128 -12.59 -15.18 -19.91
N SER A 129 -11.84 -16.28 -19.90
CA SER A 129 -12.36 -17.60 -20.19
C SER A 129 -13.46 -18.03 -19.21
N ALA A 130 -13.26 -17.76 -17.91
CA ALA A 130 -14.22 -18.15 -16.88
C ALA A 130 -15.42 -17.19 -16.78
N THR A 131 -15.31 -15.97 -17.29
CA THR A 131 -16.38 -14.95 -17.27
C THR A 131 -17.02 -14.71 -18.64
N GLN A 132 -16.69 -15.52 -19.64
CA GLN A 132 -17.18 -15.36 -21.01
C GLN A 132 -18.73 -15.38 -21.04
N GLY A 133 -19.32 -14.38 -21.66
CA GLY A 133 -20.79 -14.25 -21.78
C GLY A 133 -21.52 -13.81 -20.51
N LEU A 134 -20.82 -13.64 -19.41
CA LEU A 134 -21.42 -13.12 -18.17
C LEU A 134 -21.62 -11.61 -18.26
N LYS A 135 -22.71 -11.12 -17.64
CA LYS A 135 -23.00 -9.69 -17.50
C LYS A 135 -22.70 -9.27 -16.06
N GLY A 136 -21.98 -8.21 -15.87
CA GLY A 136 -21.57 -7.65 -14.58
C GLY A 136 -20.29 -6.86 -14.69
N ASP A 137 -20.04 -5.99 -13.73
CA ASP A 137 -18.86 -5.13 -13.70
C ASP A 137 -17.59 -5.93 -13.45
N ARG A 138 -16.51 -5.49 -14.07
CA ARG A 138 -15.17 -6.06 -13.96
C ARG A 138 -14.32 -5.20 -13.03
N ASN A 139 -13.79 -5.80 -11.98
CA ASN A 139 -12.97 -5.16 -10.96
C ASN A 139 -11.57 -5.77 -10.94
N LEU A 140 -10.68 -5.32 -11.83
CA LEU A 140 -9.43 -6.03 -12.13
C LEU A 140 -8.17 -5.28 -11.71
N SER A 141 -8.04 -4.01 -12.13
CA SER A 141 -6.77 -3.31 -12.15
C SER A 141 -6.38 -2.73 -10.78
N ASN A 142 -5.21 -3.12 -10.29
CA ASN A 142 -4.47 -2.48 -9.20
C ASN A 142 -3.59 -1.32 -9.75
N SER A 143 -2.81 -0.65 -8.92
CA SER A 143 -1.93 0.46 -9.35
C SER A 143 -1.00 0.09 -10.50
N GLY A 144 -0.36 -1.07 -10.45
CA GLY A 144 0.53 -1.53 -11.53
C GLY A 144 -0.23 -1.73 -12.84
N ALA A 145 -1.38 -2.39 -12.79
CA ALA A 145 -2.18 -2.62 -13.99
C ALA A 145 -2.74 -1.31 -14.59
N ILE A 146 -3.10 -0.32 -13.76
CA ILE A 146 -3.54 1.00 -14.23
C ILE A 146 -2.43 1.70 -15.02
N LEU A 147 -1.20 1.67 -14.51
CA LEU A 147 -0.08 2.43 -15.07
C LEU A 147 0.61 1.72 -16.23
N LEU A 148 0.74 0.39 -16.18
CA LEU A 148 1.52 -0.39 -17.16
C LEU A 148 0.65 -1.13 -18.18
N HIS A 149 -0.61 -1.42 -17.85
CA HIS A 149 -1.51 -2.18 -18.72
C HIS A 149 -2.82 -1.43 -19.02
N PRO A 150 -2.77 -0.21 -19.58
CA PRO A 150 -3.95 0.64 -19.80
C PRO A 150 -4.97 0.04 -20.77
N GLY A 151 -4.60 -0.98 -21.54
CA GLY A 151 -5.50 -1.70 -22.45
C GLY A 151 -6.44 -2.70 -21.76
N ILE A 152 -6.29 -2.94 -20.45
CA ILE A 152 -7.18 -3.87 -19.74
C ILE A 152 -8.56 -3.26 -19.58
N ARG A 153 -9.56 -3.94 -20.15
CA ARG A 153 -10.97 -3.53 -19.98
C ARG A 153 -11.44 -3.86 -18.57
N THR A 154 -11.77 -2.84 -17.80
CA THR A 154 -12.26 -2.94 -16.42
C THR A 154 -13.22 -1.79 -16.13
N ASP A 155 -14.27 -2.05 -15.34
CA ASP A 155 -15.25 -1.04 -14.94
C ASP A 155 -14.84 -0.37 -13.62
N TRP A 156 -14.13 -1.11 -12.77
CA TRP A 156 -13.57 -0.65 -11.51
C TRP A 156 -12.05 -0.78 -11.50
N VAL A 157 -11.39 0.25 -11.04
CA VAL A 157 -9.94 0.26 -10.76
C VAL A 157 -9.70 0.47 -9.27
N ARG A 158 -8.61 -0.10 -8.77
CA ARG A 158 -8.21 -0.01 -7.36
C ARG A 158 -6.82 0.62 -7.24
N PRO A 159 -6.70 1.92 -7.47
CA PRO A 159 -5.44 2.61 -7.20
C PRO A 159 -5.16 2.56 -5.70
N GLY A 160 -3.98 2.11 -5.33
CA GLY A 160 -3.47 2.10 -3.95
C GLY A 160 -2.29 3.05 -3.85
N ILE A 161 -1.06 2.51 -3.92
CA ILE A 161 0.18 3.27 -3.73
C ILE A 161 0.28 4.51 -4.62
N MET A 162 -0.21 4.44 -5.86
CA MET A 162 -0.18 5.57 -6.79
C MET A 162 -0.96 6.79 -6.29
N LEU A 163 -2.00 6.63 -5.45
CA LEU A 163 -2.74 7.76 -4.84
C LEU A 163 -1.89 8.50 -3.81
N TYR A 164 -0.93 7.81 -3.22
CA TYR A 164 -0.02 8.37 -2.22
C TYR A 164 1.31 8.84 -2.84
N GLY A 165 1.44 8.69 -4.17
CA GLY A 165 2.60 9.18 -4.92
C GLY A 165 3.79 8.23 -4.94
N GLY A 166 3.62 6.98 -4.47
CA GLY A 166 4.61 5.93 -4.62
C GLY A 166 4.39 5.11 -5.89
N THR A 167 5.45 4.49 -6.41
CA THR A 167 5.37 3.64 -7.60
C THR A 167 4.98 2.21 -7.23
N PRO A 168 4.14 1.53 -8.05
CA PRO A 168 3.95 0.09 -7.94
C PRO A 168 5.11 -0.74 -8.51
N GLY A 169 6.18 -0.09 -9.01
CA GLY A 169 7.29 -0.71 -9.73
C GLY A 169 7.31 -0.37 -11.23
N GLY A 170 8.25 -0.95 -11.96
CA GLY A 170 8.45 -0.74 -13.40
C GLY A 170 9.17 0.57 -13.74
N LYS A 171 8.63 1.71 -13.36
CA LYS A 171 9.22 3.05 -13.54
C LYS A 171 9.20 3.82 -12.22
N THR A 172 9.94 4.91 -12.15
CA THR A 172 9.91 5.80 -10.98
C THR A 172 8.57 6.54 -10.87
N ALA A 173 8.21 6.99 -9.65
CA ALA A 173 7.02 7.79 -9.42
C ALA A 173 6.99 9.04 -10.32
N GLU A 174 8.11 9.72 -10.50
CA GLU A 174 8.25 10.89 -11.38
C GLU A 174 7.97 10.56 -12.85
N GLN A 175 8.47 9.43 -13.35
CA GLN A 175 8.22 8.99 -14.74
C GLN A 175 6.74 8.65 -15.00
N TYR A 176 5.98 8.31 -13.96
CA TYR A 176 4.53 8.16 -14.02
C TYR A 176 3.77 9.46 -13.77
N GLY A 177 4.46 10.57 -13.46
CA GLY A 177 3.84 11.84 -13.10
C GLY A 177 3.15 11.83 -11.74
N LEU A 178 3.52 10.90 -10.87
CA LEU A 178 2.99 10.79 -9.50
C LEU A 178 3.67 11.83 -8.60
N LYS A 179 2.91 12.35 -7.65
CA LYS A 179 3.40 13.30 -6.64
C LYS A 179 3.17 12.74 -5.25
N PRO A 180 4.13 12.89 -4.31
CA PRO A 180 3.96 12.42 -2.95
C PRO A 180 2.80 13.15 -2.28
N ALA A 181 1.87 12.39 -1.70
CA ALA A 181 0.75 12.93 -0.92
C ALA A 181 1.15 13.22 0.53
N MET A 182 2.29 12.71 0.98
CA MET A 182 2.83 12.94 2.31
C MET A 182 4.34 13.10 2.27
N THR A 183 4.87 13.84 3.24
CA THR A 183 6.31 14.00 3.46
C THR A 183 6.62 13.75 4.93
N LEU A 184 7.51 12.82 5.24
CA LEU A 184 8.03 12.65 6.58
C LEU A 184 9.26 13.55 6.75
N LYS A 185 9.17 14.46 7.70
CA LYS A 185 10.24 15.42 8.04
C LYS A 185 10.60 15.35 9.51
N SER A 186 11.81 15.73 9.81
CA SER A 186 12.32 15.96 11.14
C SER A 186 13.39 17.05 11.12
N GLU A 187 14.12 17.20 12.20
CA GLU A 187 15.18 18.20 12.36
C GLU A 187 16.44 17.58 12.97
N ILE A 188 17.58 18.21 12.70
CA ILE A 188 18.83 17.92 13.39
C ILE A 188 18.74 18.45 14.82
N ILE A 189 19.00 17.57 15.79
CA ILE A 189 19.01 17.92 17.23
C ILE A 189 20.42 18.04 17.81
N GLN A 190 21.42 17.52 17.11
CA GLN A 190 22.82 17.60 17.49
C GLN A 190 23.71 17.45 16.27
N THR A 191 24.84 18.17 16.24
CA THR A 191 25.92 17.96 15.28
C THR A 191 27.21 17.55 16.02
N GLN A 192 28.00 16.67 15.40
CA GLN A 192 29.27 16.24 15.96
C GLN A 192 30.32 16.12 14.86
N HIS A 193 31.57 16.49 15.21
CA HIS A 193 32.72 16.21 14.37
C HIS A 193 33.40 14.95 14.89
N ILE A 194 33.60 13.98 14.02
CA ILE A 194 34.24 12.72 14.35
C ILE A 194 35.49 12.53 13.51
N GLY A 195 36.53 11.95 14.11
CA GLY A 195 37.81 11.65 13.47
C GLY A 195 37.78 10.39 12.63
N GLU A 196 38.85 10.21 11.85
CA GLU A 196 39.08 8.94 11.15
C GLU A 196 39.18 7.77 12.16
N GLY A 197 38.56 6.64 11.86
CA GLY A 197 38.54 5.47 12.70
C GLY A 197 37.47 5.48 13.80
N GLU A 198 36.77 6.59 14.05
CA GLU A 198 35.68 6.63 15.02
C GLU A 198 34.44 5.97 14.50
N ALA A 199 33.76 5.24 15.39
CA ALA A 199 32.56 4.46 15.06
C ALA A 199 31.27 5.19 15.47
N ILE A 200 30.16 4.90 14.75
CA ILE A 200 28.86 5.52 14.99
C ILE A 200 27.81 4.47 15.42
N GLY A 201 27.11 4.77 16.49
CA GLY A 201 25.87 4.11 16.92
C GLY A 201 26.06 2.70 17.44
N TYR A 202 24.90 2.01 17.61
CA TYR A 202 24.86 0.67 18.17
C TYR A 202 25.59 -0.37 17.32
N GLY A 203 26.48 -1.13 17.98
CA GLY A 203 27.27 -2.19 17.37
C GLY A 203 28.40 -1.69 16.50
N SER A 204 28.66 -0.37 16.47
CA SER A 204 29.77 0.24 15.74
C SER A 204 29.87 -0.24 14.28
N ILE A 205 28.71 -0.38 13.62
CA ILE A 205 28.63 -0.93 12.25
C ILE A 205 29.18 0.02 11.19
N PHE A 206 29.23 1.33 11.50
CA PHE A 206 29.85 2.34 10.69
C PHE A 206 31.13 2.85 11.35
N THR A 207 32.18 2.97 10.59
CA THR A 207 33.45 3.59 11.01
C THR A 207 33.82 4.67 9.99
N ALA A 208 34.11 5.87 10.48
CA ALA A 208 34.50 6.98 9.64
C ALA A 208 35.87 6.71 8.96
N LYS A 209 35.88 6.74 7.63
CA LYS A 209 37.13 6.54 6.84
C LYS A 209 37.96 7.80 6.75
N ASN A 210 37.35 8.94 7.00
CA ASN A 210 38.00 10.27 7.04
C ASN A 210 37.29 11.09 8.13
N PRO A 211 37.89 12.17 8.64
CA PRO A 211 37.15 13.09 9.51
C PRO A 211 35.89 13.60 8.84
N MET A 212 34.77 13.59 9.55
CA MET A 212 33.46 13.96 9.01
C MET A 212 32.60 14.66 10.05
N THR A 213 31.58 15.39 9.57
CA THR A 213 30.54 15.96 10.41
C THR A 213 29.29 15.09 10.28
N ILE A 214 28.68 14.76 11.40
CA ILE A 214 27.43 14.00 11.47
C ILE A 214 26.35 14.82 12.14
N GLY A 215 25.08 14.55 11.75
CA GLY A 215 23.90 15.09 12.38
C GLY A 215 23.06 13.97 13.02
N VAL A 216 22.63 14.21 14.24
CA VAL A 216 21.62 13.37 14.90
C VAL A 216 20.26 13.96 14.62
N VAL A 217 19.34 13.16 14.08
CA VAL A 217 18.00 13.56 13.65
C VAL A 217 16.97 12.94 14.60
N ALA A 218 15.96 13.73 15.00
CA ALA A 218 14.89 13.31 15.91
C ALA A 218 13.83 12.44 15.21
N CYS A 219 14.21 11.29 14.71
CA CYS A 219 13.32 10.27 14.13
C CYS A 219 13.99 8.91 14.19
N GLY A 220 13.26 7.89 14.59
CA GLY A 220 13.75 6.53 14.64
C GLY A 220 12.66 5.49 14.36
N TYR A 221 12.95 4.21 14.68
CA TYR A 221 11.98 3.16 14.35
C TYR A 221 10.68 3.22 15.17
N ALA A 222 10.67 3.89 16.33
CA ALA A 222 9.45 4.10 17.10
C ALA A 222 8.50 5.13 16.45
N ASP A 223 9.01 5.93 15.51
CA ASP A 223 8.23 6.86 14.69
C ASP A 223 7.72 6.19 13.41
N GLY A 224 8.25 5.01 13.08
CA GLY A 224 7.95 4.27 11.87
C GLY A 224 9.05 4.29 10.81
N TYR A 225 10.23 4.90 11.10
CA TYR A 225 11.35 4.83 10.18
C TYR A 225 11.94 3.40 10.16
N PRO A 226 12.28 2.84 8.97
CA PRO A 226 12.65 1.43 8.88
C PRO A 226 13.95 1.14 9.64
N ARG A 227 13.85 0.27 10.67
CA ARG A 227 15.01 -0.11 11.49
C ARG A 227 16.09 -0.83 10.68
N MET A 228 15.70 -1.50 9.60
CA MET A 228 16.62 -2.23 8.73
C MET A 228 17.26 -1.36 7.65
N ALA A 229 16.91 -0.06 7.58
CA ALA A 229 17.57 0.87 6.67
C ALA A 229 19.10 0.82 6.86
N PRO A 230 19.85 0.40 5.83
CA PRO A 230 21.30 0.28 5.92
C PRO A 230 22.00 1.63 5.84
N GLU A 231 23.28 1.63 6.12
CA GLU A 231 24.18 2.72 5.74
C GLU A 231 24.00 3.08 4.26
N GLY A 232 23.98 4.36 3.95
CA GLY A 232 23.77 4.84 2.58
C GLY A 232 22.31 5.10 2.20
N THR A 233 21.34 4.69 3.03
CA THR A 233 19.94 5.06 2.79
C THR A 233 19.79 6.57 2.63
N PRO A 234 19.15 7.07 1.56
CA PRO A 234 19.12 8.49 1.27
C PRO A 234 18.25 9.27 2.26
N VAL A 235 18.70 10.48 2.57
CA VAL A 235 17.95 11.53 3.28
C VAL A 235 18.27 12.88 2.63
N ILE A 236 17.42 13.88 2.85
CA ILE A 236 17.71 15.26 2.40
C ILE A 236 17.86 16.15 3.63
N VAL A 237 18.95 16.93 3.70
CA VAL A 237 19.18 17.93 4.75
C VAL A 237 19.29 19.30 4.07
N ASN A 238 18.47 20.26 4.47
CA ASN A 238 18.40 21.60 3.87
C ASN A 238 18.33 21.56 2.33
N GLY A 239 17.59 20.61 1.74
CA GLY A 239 17.46 20.45 0.29
C GLY A 239 18.62 19.70 -0.39
N ILE A 240 19.66 19.31 0.34
CA ILE A 240 20.82 18.58 -0.20
C ILE A 240 20.69 17.10 0.17
N LYS A 241 20.75 16.22 -0.85
CA LYS A 241 20.70 14.77 -0.66
C LYS A 241 22.00 14.28 -0.02
N THR A 242 21.86 13.56 1.08
CA THR A 242 22.92 12.89 1.81
C THR A 242 22.47 11.50 2.23
N ARG A 243 23.04 10.92 3.26
CA ARG A 243 22.83 9.52 3.62
C ARG A 243 22.77 9.27 5.12
N LEU A 244 22.08 8.20 5.48
CA LEU A 244 22.14 7.58 6.78
C LEU A 244 23.55 7.00 7.03
N VAL A 245 24.05 7.15 8.26
CA VAL A 245 25.28 6.52 8.74
C VAL A 245 25.04 5.86 10.10
N GLY A 246 25.56 4.65 10.27
CA GLY A 246 25.29 3.85 11.47
C GLY A 246 23.90 3.23 11.49
N ARG A 247 23.52 2.69 12.64
CA ARG A 247 22.28 1.95 12.83
C ARG A 247 21.15 2.85 13.28
N VAL A 248 19.96 2.66 12.71
CA VAL A 248 18.72 3.33 13.18
C VAL A 248 18.44 2.95 14.64
N SER A 249 18.27 3.96 15.48
CA SER A 249 17.89 3.82 16.89
C SER A 249 16.38 3.96 17.08
N MET A 250 15.91 3.79 18.32
CA MET A 250 14.48 3.90 18.63
C MET A 250 13.91 5.27 18.24
N ASP A 251 14.60 6.33 18.62
CA ASP A 251 14.10 7.71 18.53
C ASP A 251 14.98 8.62 17.67
N MET A 252 16.10 8.10 17.13
CA MET A 252 17.09 8.89 16.42
C MET A 252 17.73 8.11 15.27
N ILE A 253 18.11 8.84 14.25
CA ILE A 253 19.03 8.38 13.20
C ILE A 253 20.23 9.32 13.13
N THR A 254 21.33 8.84 12.55
CA THR A 254 22.52 9.66 12.29
C THR A 254 22.72 9.82 10.79
N VAL A 255 23.02 11.01 10.33
CA VAL A 255 23.21 11.36 8.92
C VAL A 255 24.57 12.00 8.67
N ASP A 256 25.11 11.80 7.48
CA ASP A 256 26.35 12.41 7.02
C ASP A 256 26.10 13.88 6.64
N LEU A 257 26.74 14.83 7.32
CA LEU A 257 26.64 16.25 7.02
C LEU A 257 27.84 16.79 6.23
N THR A 258 28.78 15.95 5.85
CA THR A 258 29.93 16.36 5.06
C THR A 258 29.57 17.13 3.78
N PRO A 259 28.51 16.69 3.01
CA PRO A 259 28.08 17.46 1.84
C PRO A 259 27.22 18.69 2.16
N VAL A 260 26.86 18.92 3.44
CA VAL A 260 25.94 19.98 3.89
C VAL A 260 26.62 20.84 4.97
N PRO A 261 27.66 21.59 4.65
CA PRO A 261 28.51 22.29 5.63
C PRO A 261 27.75 23.33 6.48
N ASP A 262 26.65 23.88 5.95
CA ASP A 262 25.82 24.88 6.65
C ASP A 262 24.76 24.25 7.54
N ALA A 263 24.71 22.92 7.65
CA ALA A 263 23.75 22.23 8.51
C ALA A 263 24.08 22.45 9.99
N HIS A 264 23.04 22.71 10.77
CA HIS A 264 23.12 23.01 12.20
C HIS A 264 21.92 22.42 12.94
N VAL A 265 21.92 22.52 14.26
CA VAL A 265 20.75 22.15 15.07
C VAL A 265 19.54 22.98 14.64
N GLY A 266 18.42 22.31 14.32
CA GLY A 266 17.22 22.89 13.73
C GLY A 266 17.17 22.83 12.18
N SER A 267 18.23 22.36 11.50
CA SER A 267 18.18 22.12 10.06
C SER A 267 17.14 21.05 9.70
N GLU A 268 16.31 21.34 8.70
CA GLU A 268 15.26 20.42 8.23
C GLU A 268 15.86 19.16 7.60
N VAL A 269 15.29 18.02 7.93
CA VAL A 269 15.61 16.72 7.36
C VAL A 269 14.37 16.09 6.75
N THR A 270 14.39 15.85 5.44
CA THR A 270 13.35 15.06 4.76
C THR A 270 13.79 13.60 4.71
N LEU A 271 12.96 12.73 5.26
CA LEU A 271 13.20 11.28 5.33
C LEU A 271 12.58 10.53 4.16
N TRP A 272 11.45 11.00 3.64
CA TRP A 272 10.86 10.67 2.34
C TRP A 272 9.74 11.65 2.00
N GLY A 273 9.31 11.67 0.74
CA GLY A 273 8.21 12.49 0.23
C GLY A 273 8.70 13.51 -0.78
N ASN A 274 8.44 14.80 -0.53
CA ASN A 274 8.82 15.85 -1.47
C ASN A 274 10.33 15.94 -1.65
N GLY A 275 10.80 15.77 -2.89
CA GLY A 275 12.23 15.76 -3.24
C GLY A 275 12.95 14.43 -2.98
N LEU A 276 12.37 13.53 -2.21
CA LEU A 276 12.92 12.20 -1.92
C LEU A 276 11.79 11.15 -2.02
N PRO A 277 11.61 10.50 -3.17
CA PRO A 277 10.58 9.48 -3.32
C PRO A 277 10.69 8.40 -2.23
N ILE A 278 9.55 8.02 -1.66
CA ILE A 278 9.49 6.96 -0.63
C ILE A 278 10.06 5.64 -1.15
N ASP A 279 9.95 5.41 -2.44
CA ASP A 279 10.42 4.19 -3.11
C ASP A 279 11.94 4.05 -3.04
N GLU A 280 12.70 5.16 -3.12
CA GLU A 280 14.16 5.12 -2.96
C GLU A 280 14.57 4.67 -1.55
N VAL A 281 13.85 5.14 -0.53
CA VAL A 281 14.11 4.76 0.86
C VAL A 281 13.68 3.32 1.12
N ALA A 282 12.54 2.92 0.55
CA ALA A 282 12.03 1.56 0.65
C ALA A 282 12.97 0.55 -0.01
N GLU A 283 13.46 0.85 -1.22
CA GLU A 283 14.41 0.00 -1.95
C GLU A 283 15.72 -0.16 -1.16
N ALA A 284 16.26 0.94 -0.64
CA ALA A 284 17.45 0.90 0.21
C ALA A 284 17.23 0.05 1.46
N ALA A 285 16.05 0.11 2.07
CA ALA A 285 15.69 -0.67 3.25
C ALA A 285 15.29 -2.13 2.95
N GLY A 286 15.24 -2.52 1.66
CA GLY A 286 14.85 -3.86 1.22
C GLY A 286 13.35 -4.15 1.38
N THR A 287 12.50 -3.13 1.24
CA THR A 287 11.07 -3.21 1.37
C THR A 287 10.34 -2.41 0.27
N VAL A 288 9.07 -2.11 0.47
CA VAL A 288 8.20 -1.37 -0.46
C VAL A 288 7.61 -0.13 0.20
N GLY A 289 7.32 0.91 -0.59
CA GLY A 289 6.76 2.17 -0.09
C GLY A 289 5.47 2.00 0.72
N TYR A 290 4.66 0.99 0.42
CA TYR A 290 3.47 0.63 1.23
C TYR A 290 3.81 0.36 2.69
N GLU A 291 4.85 -0.45 2.95
CA GLU A 291 5.25 -0.81 4.32
C GLU A 291 5.68 0.43 5.09
N LEU A 292 6.48 1.30 4.47
CA LEU A 292 6.93 2.53 5.12
C LEU A 292 5.77 3.45 5.50
N MET A 293 4.76 3.59 4.63
CA MET A 293 3.57 4.40 4.94
C MET A 293 2.73 3.78 6.05
N CYS A 294 2.56 2.46 6.05
CA CYS A 294 1.79 1.73 7.06
C CYS A 294 2.51 1.67 8.41
N ALA A 295 3.84 1.73 8.43
CA ALA A 295 4.64 1.63 9.65
C ALA A 295 4.64 2.91 10.49
N LEU A 296 4.19 4.05 9.96
CA LEU A 296 4.14 5.30 10.72
C LEU A 296 3.30 5.14 11.99
N SER A 297 3.93 5.46 13.12
CA SER A 297 3.25 5.45 14.41
C SER A 297 2.42 6.73 14.61
N LEU A 298 1.71 6.81 15.72
CA LEU A 298 0.98 8.02 16.10
C LEU A 298 1.87 9.13 16.73
N ARG A 299 3.20 8.91 16.80
CA ARG A 299 4.14 9.88 17.39
C ARG A 299 4.43 11.07 16.46
N PRO A 300 4.68 10.89 15.15
CA PRO A 300 4.85 12.02 14.25
C PRO A 300 3.60 12.90 14.22
N ARG A 301 3.81 14.21 14.35
CA ARG A 301 2.70 15.17 14.25
C ARG A 301 2.27 15.29 12.79
N ILE A 302 0.97 15.08 12.54
CA ILE A 302 0.38 15.33 11.23
C ILE A 302 0.12 16.82 11.07
N VAL A 303 0.62 17.39 9.97
CA VAL A 303 0.38 18.78 9.56
C VAL A 303 -0.22 18.75 8.17
N GLU A 304 -1.43 19.29 8.01
CA GLU A 304 -2.08 19.42 6.71
C GLU A 304 -1.54 20.68 5.99
N CYS A 305 -1.13 20.51 4.73
CA CYS A 305 -0.65 21.58 3.86
C CYS A 305 -1.56 21.66 2.63
N TRP A 306 -2.30 22.74 2.50
CA TRP A 306 -3.22 23.01 1.38
C TRP A 306 -2.62 23.97 0.37
#